data_09e6018cce8256f043daf6d506f6ddcb
#
_entry.id   09e6018cce8256f043daf6d506f6ddcb
#
_cell.length_a   1.000
_cell.length_b   1.000
_cell.length_c   1.000
_cell.angle_alpha   90.00
_cell.angle_beta   90.00
_cell.angle_gamma   90.00
#
_symmetry.space_group_name_H-M   'P 1'
#
loop_
_entity.id
_entity.type
_entity.pdbx_description
1 polymer ?
#
loop_
_entity_poly.entity_id
_entity_poly.type
_entity_poly.pdbx_seq_one_letter_code
_entity_poly.pdbx_strand_id
1 'polypeptide(L)'
;MRIFIAILFLIFSFQSWIKAEDISELEVEGISIGDSLLKIMSEEEIIDDMSTMYKNKKFSTVIYFRTETYDAIQFSFYTDDTNYIVYSIEAKLIFKHDIKSCLKKQKEIANVISEMIGNYTTYYPVEKQLRQSDPTGKSFMYPEAFVFENDDSMVQIYCTDWSEDFENKNWHDELKVSIWSDAFSKFLEHEAYK
;
A
#
# COMPACT_ATOMS: atom_id res chain seq x y z
N MET A 1 -27.00 -35.35 41.64
CA MET A 1 -26.93 -34.98 40.22
C MET A 1 -26.88 -33.44 40.14
N ARG A 2 -25.68 -32.86 40.07
CA ARG A 2 -25.48 -31.40 40.07
C ARG A 2 -25.31 -30.96 38.61
N ILE A 3 -26.28 -30.22 38.11
CA ILE A 3 -26.27 -29.62 36.80
C ILE A 3 -25.43 -28.36 36.88
N PHE A 4 -24.22 -28.38 36.27
CA PHE A 4 -23.41 -27.19 36.04
C PHE A 4 -23.96 -26.49 34.80
N ILE A 5 -24.67 -25.38 35.01
CA ILE A 5 -25.02 -24.46 33.93
C ILE A 5 -23.78 -23.62 33.64
N ALA A 6 -23.07 -23.97 32.58
CA ALA A 6 -22.00 -23.13 32.04
C ALA A 6 -22.67 -21.95 31.32
N ILE A 7 -22.70 -20.80 31.97
CA ILE A 7 -23.05 -19.52 31.30
C ILE A 7 -21.88 -19.14 30.40
N LEU A 8 -22.04 -19.45 29.11
CA LEU A 8 -21.15 -18.99 28.08
C LEU A 8 -21.39 -17.46 27.91
N PHE A 9 -20.55 -16.65 28.55
CA PHE A 9 -20.49 -15.23 28.26
C PHE A 9 -19.91 -15.07 26.84
N LEU A 10 -20.80 -14.99 25.86
CA LEU A 10 -20.51 -14.42 24.57
C LEU A 10 -20.23 -12.91 24.80
N ILE A 11 -18.96 -12.60 25.03
CA ILE A 11 -18.48 -11.23 24.92
C ILE A 11 -18.56 -10.91 23.42
N PHE A 12 -19.72 -10.43 22.97
CA PHE A 12 -19.78 -9.63 21.78
C PHE A 12 -18.96 -8.37 22.07
N SER A 13 -17.70 -8.41 21.73
CA SER A 13 -16.93 -7.21 21.51
C SER A 13 -17.67 -6.49 20.37
N PHE A 14 -18.51 -5.52 20.74
CA PHE A 14 -18.87 -4.45 19.82
C PHE A 14 -17.57 -3.72 19.52
N GLN A 15 -16.79 -4.25 18.59
CA GLN A 15 -15.85 -3.43 17.85
C GLN A 15 -16.77 -2.46 17.08
N SER A 16 -17.04 -1.31 17.71
CA SER A 16 -17.45 -0.16 16.96
C SER A 16 -16.44 -0.03 15.85
N TRP A 17 -16.87 -0.23 14.62
CA TRP A 17 -16.09 0.02 13.44
C TRP A 17 -15.87 1.53 13.41
N ILE A 18 -14.81 1.99 14.08
CA ILE A 18 -14.34 3.35 13.98
C ILE A 18 -13.82 3.40 12.55
N LYS A 19 -14.47 4.21 11.73
CA LYS A 19 -13.99 4.47 10.37
C LYS A 19 -12.74 5.32 10.50
N ALA A 20 -11.73 5.00 9.70
CA ALA A 20 -10.50 5.76 9.66
C ALA A 20 -10.80 7.17 9.10
N GLU A 21 -10.51 8.19 9.89
CA GLU A 21 -10.63 9.61 9.53
C GLU A 21 -9.30 10.17 9.03
N ASP A 22 -8.21 9.45 9.31
CA ASP A 22 -6.84 9.81 8.98
C ASP A 22 -6.08 8.64 8.37
N ILE A 23 -5.17 8.92 7.45
CA ILE A 23 -4.37 7.92 6.75
C ILE A 23 -3.50 7.07 7.69
N SER A 24 -3.10 7.62 8.84
CA SER A 24 -2.30 6.94 9.85
C SER A 24 -3.05 5.85 10.61
N GLU A 25 -4.38 5.80 10.50
CA GLU A 25 -5.21 4.74 11.09
C GLU A 25 -5.26 3.47 10.23
N LEU A 26 -4.75 3.56 8.99
CA LEU A 26 -4.62 2.40 8.10
C LEU A 26 -3.31 1.67 8.37
N GLU A 27 -3.41 0.38 8.61
CA GLU A 27 -2.28 -0.48 8.94
C GLU A 27 -2.07 -1.56 7.88
N VAL A 28 -0.80 -1.80 7.53
CA VAL A 28 -0.37 -2.91 6.68
C VAL A 28 0.68 -3.72 7.44
N GLU A 29 0.31 -4.94 7.84
CA GLU A 29 1.16 -5.85 8.61
C GLU A 29 1.83 -5.23 9.85
N GLY A 30 1.06 -4.45 10.61
CA GLY A 30 1.49 -3.85 11.87
C GLY A 30 2.19 -2.51 11.74
N ILE A 31 2.28 -1.94 10.53
CA ILE A 31 2.90 -0.64 10.27
C ILE A 31 1.91 0.31 9.61
N SER A 32 1.85 1.54 10.14
CA SER A 32 1.05 2.65 9.62
C SER A 32 1.95 3.82 9.19
N ILE A 33 1.37 4.76 8.47
CA ILE A 33 2.01 6.06 8.22
C ILE A 33 2.29 6.75 9.56
N GLY A 34 3.51 7.28 9.72
CA GLY A 34 3.98 7.90 10.97
C GLY A 34 4.66 6.94 11.94
N ASP A 35 4.60 5.64 11.72
CA ASP A 35 5.36 4.67 12.51
C ASP A 35 6.85 4.67 12.14
N SER A 36 7.67 4.22 13.09
CA SER A 36 9.09 3.95 12.82
C SER A 36 9.29 2.54 12.27
N LEU A 37 10.07 2.39 11.21
CA LEU A 37 10.48 1.07 10.67
C LEU A 37 11.29 0.24 11.68
N LEU A 38 11.85 0.86 12.70
CA LEU A 38 12.56 0.15 13.77
C LEU A 38 11.64 -0.78 14.58
N LYS A 39 10.32 -0.71 14.38
CA LYS A 39 9.36 -1.69 14.94
C LYS A 39 9.51 -3.09 14.32
N ILE A 40 9.96 -3.19 13.06
CA ILE A 40 9.99 -4.44 12.28
C ILE A 40 11.35 -4.77 11.66
N MET A 41 12.26 -3.80 11.59
CA MET A 41 13.61 -3.94 11.03
C MET A 41 14.63 -3.35 11.99
N SER A 42 15.84 -3.91 12.03
CA SER A 42 16.96 -3.28 12.70
C SER A 42 17.49 -2.10 11.88
N GLU A 43 18.18 -1.17 12.53
CA GLU A 43 18.81 -0.04 11.85
C GLU A 43 19.85 -0.50 10.81
N GLU A 44 20.61 -1.56 11.11
CA GLU A 44 21.58 -2.15 10.19
C GLU A 44 20.90 -2.68 8.92
N GLU A 45 19.80 -3.42 9.04
CA GLU A 45 19.02 -3.90 7.90
C GLU A 45 18.48 -2.73 7.04
N ILE A 46 17.98 -1.67 7.68
CA ILE A 46 17.47 -0.50 6.96
C ILE A 46 18.60 0.18 6.17
N ILE A 47 19.76 0.39 6.78
CA ILE A 47 20.90 1.04 6.13
C ILE A 47 21.43 0.21 4.97
N ASP A 48 21.53 -1.11 5.12
CA ASP A 48 22.07 -2.02 4.11
C ASP A 48 21.14 -2.15 2.89
N ASP A 49 19.81 -2.14 3.12
CA ASP A 49 18.81 -2.38 2.08
C ASP A 49 18.20 -1.08 1.50
N MET A 50 18.45 0.09 2.13
CA MET A 50 17.85 1.33 1.66
C MET A 50 18.42 1.78 0.32
N SER A 51 17.53 2.32 -0.52
CA SER A 51 17.88 2.91 -1.80
C SER A 51 17.24 4.28 -1.98
N THR A 52 17.90 5.15 -2.73
CA THR A 52 17.37 6.45 -3.13
C THR A 52 17.00 6.40 -4.61
N MET A 53 15.75 6.07 -4.92
CA MET A 53 15.30 5.93 -6.30
C MET A 53 14.90 7.26 -6.95
N TYR A 54 14.68 8.29 -6.16
CA TYR A 54 14.26 9.61 -6.65
C TYR A 54 15.47 10.52 -6.90
N LYS A 55 15.37 11.35 -7.94
CA LYS A 55 16.47 12.20 -8.41
C LYS A 55 16.98 13.19 -7.36
N ASN A 56 16.08 13.76 -6.57
CA ASN A 56 16.45 14.71 -5.50
C ASN A 56 16.85 14.07 -4.18
N LYS A 57 16.74 12.73 -4.08
CA LYS A 57 17.14 11.94 -2.90
C LYS A 57 16.49 12.36 -1.58
N LYS A 58 15.34 13.04 -1.62
CA LYS A 58 14.62 13.50 -0.41
C LYS A 58 14.05 12.34 0.38
N PHE A 59 13.58 11.29 -0.33
CA PHE A 59 13.09 10.06 0.24
C PHE A 59 13.97 8.88 -0.13
N SER A 60 14.23 8.02 0.84
CA SER A 60 14.78 6.68 0.67
C SER A 60 13.68 5.64 0.79
N THR A 61 13.93 4.47 0.20
CA THR A 61 13.02 3.33 0.25
C THR A 61 13.75 2.10 0.73
N VAL A 62 13.03 1.21 1.41
CA VAL A 62 13.49 -0.13 1.76
C VAL A 62 12.41 -1.13 1.39
N ILE A 63 12.80 -2.34 0.99
CA ILE A 63 11.86 -3.41 0.63
C ILE A 63 11.92 -4.50 1.72
N TYR A 64 10.76 -4.80 2.28
CA TYR A 64 10.58 -5.80 3.32
C TYR A 64 9.91 -7.05 2.74
N PHE A 65 10.55 -8.22 2.93
CA PHE A 65 10.11 -9.50 2.38
C PHE A 65 9.58 -10.49 3.44
N ARG A 66 9.69 -10.17 4.73
CA ARG A 66 9.20 -11.01 5.82
C ARG A 66 7.72 -10.73 6.12
N THR A 67 6.90 -10.81 5.08
CA THR A 67 5.47 -10.49 5.09
C THR A 67 4.64 -11.77 5.23
N GLU A 68 3.42 -11.68 5.76
CA GLU A 68 2.50 -12.80 5.89
C GLU A 68 1.52 -12.89 4.71
N THR A 69 1.10 -11.73 4.21
CA THR A 69 0.02 -11.62 3.22
C THR A 69 0.52 -11.23 1.84
N TYR A 70 1.55 -10.38 1.78
CA TYR A 70 2.07 -9.80 0.54
C TYR A 70 3.37 -10.47 0.09
N ASP A 71 3.72 -10.38 -1.19
CA ASP A 71 5.01 -10.86 -1.69
C ASP A 71 6.16 -9.94 -1.29
N ALA A 72 5.88 -8.64 -1.14
CA ALA A 72 6.81 -7.64 -0.63
C ALA A 72 6.07 -6.38 -0.19
N ILE A 73 6.66 -5.62 0.74
CA ILE A 73 6.21 -4.28 1.11
C ILE A 73 7.38 -3.32 0.98
N GLN A 74 7.18 -2.22 0.24
CA GLN A 74 8.14 -1.13 0.17
C GLN A 74 7.69 -0.01 1.10
N PHE A 75 8.61 0.49 1.92
CA PHE A 75 8.41 1.65 2.77
C PHE A 75 9.25 2.81 2.28
N SER A 76 8.72 4.04 2.41
CA SER A 76 9.48 5.26 2.10
C SER A 76 9.52 6.16 3.33
N PHE A 77 10.70 6.73 3.59
CA PHE A 77 10.99 7.62 4.70
C PHE A 77 11.94 8.73 4.25
N TYR A 78 12.06 9.84 4.97
CA TYR A 78 13.05 10.87 4.65
C TYR A 78 14.46 10.33 4.77
N THR A 79 15.30 10.58 3.77
CA THR A 79 16.66 10.01 3.68
C THR A 79 17.53 10.32 4.91
N ASP A 80 17.36 11.52 5.49
CA ASP A 80 18.15 11.95 6.65
C ASP A 80 17.46 11.70 8.00
N ASP A 81 16.30 10.98 8.00
CA ASP A 81 15.58 10.68 9.24
C ASP A 81 16.13 9.42 9.91
N THR A 82 16.79 9.60 11.05
CA THR A 82 17.33 8.50 11.86
C THR A 82 16.28 7.74 12.69
N ASN A 83 15.03 8.21 12.72
CA ASN A 83 13.91 7.48 13.31
C ASN A 83 13.21 6.62 12.29
N TYR A 84 13.54 6.77 11.00
CA TYR A 84 12.97 6.02 9.88
C TYR A 84 11.44 6.04 9.88
N ILE A 85 10.86 7.23 10.03
CA ILE A 85 9.40 7.41 10.05
C ILE A 85 8.81 7.17 8.66
N VAL A 86 7.78 6.33 8.60
CA VAL A 86 7.11 5.91 7.36
C VAL A 86 6.20 7.01 6.82
N TYR A 87 6.42 7.40 5.56
CA TYR A 87 5.59 8.35 4.80
C TYR A 87 4.85 7.69 3.64
N SER A 88 5.28 6.50 3.23
CA SER A 88 4.60 5.70 2.21
C SER A 88 4.77 4.21 2.47
N ILE A 89 3.70 3.47 2.24
CA ILE A 89 3.66 2.00 2.27
C ILE A 89 3.17 1.55 0.89
N GLU A 90 3.91 0.67 0.21
CA GLU A 90 3.47 0.04 -1.04
C GLU A 90 3.57 -1.47 -0.90
N ALA A 91 2.44 -2.13 -0.69
CA ALA A 91 2.33 -3.58 -0.59
C ALA A 91 2.05 -4.20 -1.97
N LYS A 92 2.74 -5.30 -2.30
CA LYS A 92 2.69 -5.93 -3.61
C LYS A 92 2.26 -7.39 -3.52
N LEU A 93 1.37 -7.80 -4.45
CA LEU A 93 1.01 -9.20 -4.74
C LEU A 93 1.29 -9.51 -6.21
N ILE A 94 1.91 -10.65 -6.48
CA ILE A 94 2.28 -11.11 -7.82
C ILE A 94 1.21 -12.07 -8.34
N PHE A 95 0.71 -11.82 -9.55
CA PHE A 95 -0.30 -12.65 -10.22
C PHE A 95 0.24 -13.38 -11.46
N LYS A 96 1.56 -13.28 -11.70
CA LYS A 96 2.20 -13.81 -12.92
C LYS A 96 1.45 -13.30 -14.17
N HIS A 97 0.89 -14.17 -15.00
CA HIS A 97 0.17 -13.84 -16.24
C HIS A 97 -1.35 -13.89 -16.04
N ASP A 98 -1.86 -13.37 -14.91
CA ASP A 98 -3.29 -13.47 -14.57
C ASP A 98 -3.88 -12.14 -14.10
N ILE A 99 -3.97 -11.22 -15.06
CA ILE A 99 -4.59 -9.91 -14.82
C ILE A 99 -6.04 -10.02 -14.31
N LYS A 100 -6.77 -11.09 -14.69
CA LYS A 100 -8.15 -11.25 -14.25
C LYS A 100 -8.25 -11.51 -12.76
N SER A 101 -7.38 -12.38 -12.23
CA SER A 101 -7.29 -12.62 -10.78
C SER A 101 -6.79 -11.39 -10.03
N CYS A 102 -5.84 -10.64 -10.61
CA CYS A 102 -5.40 -9.36 -10.08
C CYS A 102 -6.59 -8.38 -9.91
N LEU A 103 -7.34 -8.12 -10.98
CA LEU A 103 -8.48 -7.20 -10.96
C LEU A 103 -9.60 -7.66 -9.99
N LYS A 104 -9.80 -8.97 -9.87
CA LYS A 104 -10.73 -9.51 -8.87
C LYS A 104 -10.26 -9.18 -7.45
N LYS A 105 -8.97 -9.40 -7.17
CA LYS A 105 -8.37 -9.11 -5.85
C LYS A 105 -8.36 -7.62 -5.55
N GLN A 106 -8.07 -6.77 -6.56
CA GLN A 106 -8.17 -5.32 -6.45
C GLN A 106 -9.55 -4.89 -5.95
N LYS A 107 -10.61 -5.39 -6.60
CA LYS A 107 -11.99 -5.08 -6.19
C LYS A 107 -12.32 -5.54 -4.77
N GLU A 108 -11.83 -6.72 -4.36
CA GLU A 108 -12.01 -7.20 -2.99
C GLU A 108 -11.37 -6.24 -1.98
N ILE A 109 -10.13 -5.81 -2.22
CA ILE A 109 -9.40 -4.89 -1.35
C ILE A 109 -10.06 -3.50 -1.35
N ALA A 110 -10.46 -2.98 -2.52
CA ALA A 110 -11.13 -1.68 -2.62
C ALA A 110 -12.44 -1.64 -1.81
N ASN A 111 -13.22 -2.73 -1.84
CA ASN A 111 -14.44 -2.81 -1.02
C ASN A 111 -14.11 -2.73 0.49
N VAL A 112 -13.10 -3.47 0.95
CA VAL A 112 -12.69 -3.46 2.36
C VAL A 112 -12.22 -2.05 2.76
N ILE A 113 -11.37 -1.42 1.94
CA ILE A 113 -10.88 -0.06 2.20
C ILE A 113 -12.04 0.93 2.23
N SER A 114 -12.97 0.86 1.28
CA SER A 114 -14.15 1.73 1.26
C SER A 114 -15.01 1.62 2.52
N GLU A 115 -15.12 0.41 3.10
CA GLU A 115 -15.82 0.20 4.36
C GLU A 115 -15.05 0.79 5.56
N MET A 116 -13.71 0.71 5.54
CA MET A 116 -12.85 1.21 6.60
C MET A 116 -12.79 2.74 6.66
N ILE A 117 -12.60 3.42 5.51
CA ILE A 117 -12.41 4.87 5.46
C ILE A 117 -13.71 5.68 5.34
N GLY A 118 -14.82 5.04 4.97
CA GLY A 118 -16.16 5.66 4.98
C GLY A 118 -16.29 6.87 4.06
N ASN A 119 -16.85 7.98 4.59
CA ASN A 119 -17.21 9.19 3.83
C ASN A 119 -16.13 10.28 3.87
N TYR A 120 -14.96 10.01 4.40
CA TYR A 120 -13.88 11.00 4.55
C TYR A 120 -12.98 11.12 3.32
N THR A 121 -13.34 10.45 2.22
CA THR A 121 -12.52 10.40 1.01
C THR A 121 -13.34 10.65 -0.25
N THR A 122 -12.68 11.25 -1.26
CA THR A 122 -13.17 11.25 -2.64
C THR A 122 -12.66 9.99 -3.35
N TYR A 123 -13.59 9.20 -3.88
CA TYR A 123 -13.27 7.98 -4.61
C TYR A 123 -13.08 8.24 -6.10
N TYR A 124 -11.97 7.77 -6.65
CA TYR A 124 -11.66 7.74 -8.08
C TYR A 124 -11.73 6.30 -8.58
N PRO A 125 -12.72 5.95 -9.44
CA PRO A 125 -12.94 4.58 -9.88
C PRO A 125 -11.84 4.10 -10.83
N VAL A 126 -11.78 2.77 -10.99
CA VAL A 126 -10.83 2.12 -11.91
C VAL A 126 -10.94 2.67 -13.32
N GLU A 127 -9.81 3.10 -13.87
CA GLU A 127 -9.66 3.54 -15.25
C GLU A 127 -8.45 2.85 -15.88
N LYS A 128 -8.66 2.23 -17.06
CA LYS A 128 -7.55 1.62 -17.80
C LYS A 128 -6.64 2.69 -18.39
N GLN A 129 -5.36 2.64 -18.01
CA GLN A 129 -4.33 3.59 -18.45
C GLN A 129 -3.13 2.86 -19.07
N LEU A 130 -2.44 3.51 -19.98
CA LEU A 130 -1.16 3.00 -20.50
C LEU A 130 -0.09 3.06 -19.40
N ARG A 131 0.70 1.99 -19.26
CA ARG A 131 1.86 1.99 -18.36
C ARG A 131 2.99 2.81 -18.98
N GLN A 132 3.25 4.00 -18.45
CA GLN A 132 4.24 4.94 -19.02
C GLN A 132 5.67 4.39 -19.04
N SER A 133 6.02 3.46 -18.16
CA SER A 133 7.32 2.81 -18.13
C SER A 133 7.51 1.74 -19.22
N ASP A 134 6.45 1.37 -19.95
CA ASP A 134 6.54 0.52 -21.13
C ASP A 134 6.56 1.36 -22.41
N PRO A 135 7.72 1.53 -23.05
CA PRO A 135 7.84 2.29 -24.28
C PRO A 135 7.15 1.63 -25.49
N THR A 136 6.75 0.35 -25.38
CA THR A 136 6.03 -0.36 -26.45
C THR A 136 4.54 0.03 -26.50
N GLY A 137 4.01 0.60 -25.40
CA GLY A 137 2.60 0.98 -25.27
C GLY A 137 1.64 -0.21 -25.18
N LYS A 138 2.13 -1.39 -24.81
CA LYS A 138 1.33 -2.62 -24.74
C LYS A 138 0.97 -3.03 -23.31
N SER A 139 1.65 -2.45 -22.30
CA SER A 139 1.34 -2.70 -20.89
C SER A 139 0.33 -1.67 -20.37
N PHE A 140 -0.54 -2.12 -19.47
CA PHE A 140 -1.61 -1.30 -18.92
C PHE A 140 -1.58 -1.32 -17.39
N MET A 141 -2.11 -0.28 -16.79
CA MET A 141 -2.45 -0.25 -15.37
C MET A 141 -3.92 0.11 -15.18
N TYR A 142 -4.47 -0.33 -14.06
CA TYR A 142 -5.89 -0.16 -13.71
C TYR A 142 -5.97 0.48 -12.33
N PRO A 143 -5.61 1.78 -12.19
CA PRO A 143 -5.62 2.46 -10.90
C PRO A 143 -7.03 2.80 -10.46
N GLU A 144 -7.25 2.72 -9.14
CA GLU A 144 -8.34 3.35 -8.42
C GLU A 144 -7.76 3.98 -7.14
N ALA A 145 -8.40 5.02 -6.64
CA ALA A 145 -7.89 5.75 -5.50
C ALA A 145 -8.98 6.29 -4.57
N PHE A 146 -8.62 6.43 -3.31
CA PHE A 146 -9.37 7.10 -2.26
C PHE A 146 -8.51 8.23 -1.73
N VAL A 147 -8.91 9.48 -1.95
CA VAL A 147 -8.17 10.68 -1.53
C VAL A 147 -8.87 11.27 -0.32
N PHE A 148 -8.14 11.48 0.77
CA PHE A 148 -8.68 12.07 1.99
C PHE A 148 -9.01 13.55 1.77
N GLU A 149 -10.18 14.00 2.28
CA GLU A 149 -10.68 15.35 2.02
C GLU A 149 -9.93 16.45 2.78
N ASN A 150 -9.24 16.08 3.87
CA ASN A 150 -8.54 17.02 4.74
C ASN A 150 -7.13 17.38 4.27
N ASP A 151 -6.55 16.57 3.40
CA ASP A 151 -5.20 16.72 2.87
C ASP A 151 -5.04 15.95 1.54
N ASP A 152 -3.83 15.85 1.00
CA ASP A 152 -3.55 15.10 -0.23
C ASP A 152 -3.08 13.66 0.06
N SER A 153 -3.34 13.14 1.27
CA SER A 153 -3.08 11.73 1.57
C SER A 153 -4.04 10.82 0.83
N MET A 154 -3.59 9.64 0.44
CA MET A 154 -4.41 8.73 -0.37
C MET A 154 -4.08 7.27 -0.19
N VAL A 155 -5.07 6.44 -0.50
CA VAL A 155 -4.87 5.02 -0.81
C VAL A 155 -5.08 4.83 -2.30
N GLN A 156 -4.07 4.32 -2.98
CA GLN A 156 -4.17 3.91 -4.38
C GLN A 156 -4.04 2.40 -4.50
N ILE A 157 -4.91 1.78 -5.27
CA ILE A 157 -4.87 0.34 -5.55
C ILE A 157 -4.81 0.20 -7.06
N TYR A 158 -3.88 -0.59 -7.57
CA TYR A 158 -3.82 -0.82 -9.01
C TYR A 158 -3.25 -2.17 -9.38
N CYS A 159 -3.81 -2.76 -10.44
CA CYS A 159 -3.20 -3.86 -11.14
C CYS A 159 -2.37 -3.34 -12.32
N THR A 160 -1.22 -3.96 -12.56
CA THR A 160 -0.43 -3.79 -13.78
C THR A 160 -0.51 -5.06 -14.61
N ASP A 161 -0.89 -4.90 -15.87
CA ASP A 161 -0.95 -5.91 -16.94
C ASP A 161 0.27 -5.69 -17.83
N TRP A 162 1.33 -6.46 -17.58
CA TRP A 162 2.57 -6.32 -18.34
C TRP A 162 2.47 -7.03 -19.68
N SER A 163 3.01 -6.42 -20.70
CA SER A 163 3.07 -7.03 -22.03
C SER A 163 4.02 -8.25 -22.03
N GLU A 164 3.79 -9.19 -22.94
CA GLU A 164 4.61 -10.39 -23.14
C GLU A 164 6.12 -10.06 -23.27
N ASP A 165 6.47 -8.91 -23.88
CA ASP A 165 7.85 -8.44 -24.00
C ASP A 165 8.52 -8.14 -22.63
N PHE A 166 7.72 -7.76 -21.62
CA PHE A 166 8.17 -7.52 -20.24
C PHE A 166 8.11 -8.81 -19.40
N GLU A 167 7.09 -9.62 -19.60
CA GLU A 167 6.95 -10.92 -18.94
C GLU A 167 8.15 -11.83 -19.24
N ASN A 168 8.63 -11.85 -20.47
CA ASN A 168 9.86 -12.55 -20.88
C ASN A 168 11.13 -12.04 -20.17
N LYS A 169 11.06 -10.88 -19.50
CA LYS A 169 12.13 -10.29 -18.66
C LYS A 169 11.87 -10.49 -17.16
N ASN A 170 11.02 -11.44 -16.77
CA ASN A 170 10.60 -11.72 -15.39
C ASN A 170 9.77 -10.59 -14.71
N TRP A 171 9.12 -9.74 -15.50
CA TRP A 171 8.06 -8.88 -14.97
C TRP A 171 6.76 -9.67 -14.93
N HIS A 172 5.96 -9.47 -13.91
CA HIS A 172 4.72 -10.22 -13.71
C HIS A 172 3.57 -9.26 -13.49
N ASP A 173 2.37 -9.67 -13.90
CA ASP A 173 1.18 -8.97 -13.46
C ASP A 173 1.19 -8.86 -11.94
N GLU A 174 0.93 -7.69 -11.44
CA GLU A 174 1.03 -7.38 -10.03
C GLU A 174 -0.10 -6.47 -9.56
N LEU A 175 -0.53 -6.67 -8.35
CA LEU A 175 -1.36 -5.73 -7.62
C LEU A 175 -0.49 -4.96 -6.65
N LYS A 176 -0.69 -3.65 -6.60
CA LYS A 176 -0.11 -2.79 -5.58
C LYS A 176 -1.20 -2.07 -4.79
N VAL A 177 -1.02 -2.04 -3.48
CA VAL A 177 -1.79 -1.22 -2.56
C VAL A 177 -0.83 -0.20 -1.98
N SER A 178 -1.02 1.05 -2.32
CA SER A 178 -0.15 2.14 -1.91
C SER A 178 -0.89 3.08 -0.96
N ILE A 179 -0.31 3.34 0.20
CA ILE A 179 -0.80 4.28 1.20
C ILE A 179 0.23 5.41 1.26
N TRP A 180 -0.18 6.64 0.94
CA TRP A 180 0.69 7.79 0.87
C TRP A 180 0.24 8.88 1.82
N SER A 181 1.16 9.37 2.64
CA SER A 181 0.94 10.60 3.41
C SER A 181 0.82 11.82 2.49
N ASP A 182 0.21 12.90 2.96
CA ASP A 182 0.17 14.19 2.28
C ASP A 182 1.58 14.66 1.82
N ALA A 183 2.57 14.56 2.71
CA ALA A 183 3.95 14.96 2.39
C ALA A 183 4.56 14.13 1.24
N PHE A 184 4.26 12.82 1.19
CA PHE A 184 4.76 11.96 0.12
C PHE A 184 4.00 12.17 -1.19
N SER A 185 2.68 12.37 -1.15
CA SER A 185 1.86 12.70 -2.32
C SER A 185 2.35 13.99 -3.00
N LYS A 186 2.54 15.06 -2.23
CA LYS A 186 3.08 16.34 -2.73
C LYS A 186 4.49 16.20 -3.30
N PHE A 187 5.33 15.38 -2.65
CA PHE A 187 6.66 15.08 -3.17
C PHE A 187 6.60 14.42 -4.53
N LEU A 188 5.77 13.38 -4.71
CA LEU A 188 5.64 12.68 -5.99
C LEU A 188 5.16 13.61 -7.10
N GLU A 189 4.20 14.48 -6.82
CA GLU A 189 3.63 15.41 -7.80
C GLU A 189 4.60 16.52 -8.20
N HIS A 190 5.34 17.07 -7.24
CA HIS A 190 6.07 18.31 -7.46
C HIS A 190 7.59 18.18 -7.54
N GLU A 191 8.19 17.14 -6.98
CA GLU A 191 9.63 17.09 -6.73
C GLU A 191 10.32 15.82 -7.26
N ALA A 192 9.68 14.66 -7.20
CA ALA A 192 10.33 13.35 -7.37
C ALA A 192 11.07 13.16 -8.70
N TYR A 193 10.57 13.76 -9.78
CA TYR A 193 11.04 13.55 -11.15
C TYR A 193 11.61 14.81 -11.82
N LYS A 194 11.83 15.89 -11.06
CA LYS A 194 12.39 17.16 -11.55
C LYS A 194 13.89 17.24 -11.47
#